data_059e214adf645106d6aa010ca8236dfa
#
_entry.id   059e214adf645106d6aa010ca8236dfa
#
_cell.length_a   1.000
_cell.length_b   1.000
_cell.length_c   1.000
_cell.angle_alpha   90.00
_cell.angle_beta   90.00
_cell.angle_gamma   90.00
#
_symmetry.space_group_name_H-M   'P 1'
#
loop_
_entity.id
_entity.type
_entity.pdbx_description
1 polymer ?
#
loop_
_entity_poly.entity_id
_entity_poly.type
_entity_poly.pdbx_seq_one_letter_code
_entity_poly.pdbx_strand_id
1 'polypeptide(L)'
;GKTLGKDEQRKIFTGPLEPAVGFASQGSVLPARESRGLPVVSVNVPEVDVEFYRVRDSEVAKFFAEYQRGGRRSGWQLDQGDYDSGNTPLRDYADSVYVNRFVLGGAQNERRLTHLPVQDIAELQQPGLYFAAMKQVGRFDSEYETAIFFISDIGLHVRAYKDRIYAHTASLKT
;
A
#
# COMPACT_ATOMS: atom_id res chain seq x y z
N GLY A 1 -24.73 40.32 23.37
CA GLY A 1 -24.06 39.06 23.62
C GLY A 1 -24.26 38.63 25.06
N LYS A 2 -24.59 37.36 25.30
CA LYS A 2 -24.65 36.81 26.65
C LYS A 2 -23.28 36.25 26.99
N THR A 3 -22.67 36.71 28.09
CA THR A 3 -21.43 36.20 28.64
C THR A 3 -21.72 35.13 29.68
N LEU A 4 -20.94 34.04 29.70
CA LEU A 4 -20.94 33.07 30.78
C LEU A 4 -20.52 33.75 32.08
N GLY A 5 -21.36 33.62 33.13
CA GLY A 5 -21.11 34.24 34.43
C GLY A 5 -20.08 33.51 35.32
N LYS A 6 -19.57 32.37 34.88
CA LYS A 6 -18.52 31.58 35.54
C LYS A 6 -17.72 30.81 34.49
N ASP A 7 -16.41 30.67 34.72
CA ASP A 7 -15.58 29.75 33.97
C ASP A 7 -16.03 28.30 34.25
N GLU A 8 -16.43 27.59 33.22
CA GLU A 8 -16.81 26.19 33.33
C GLU A 8 -15.78 25.34 32.60
N GLN A 9 -15.11 24.45 33.32
CA GLN A 9 -14.19 23.45 32.78
C GLN A 9 -14.85 22.09 32.79
N ARG A 10 -14.95 21.45 31.61
CA ARG A 10 -15.37 20.07 31.48
C ARG A 10 -14.20 19.21 31.05
N LYS A 11 -13.93 18.16 31.79
CA LYS A 11 -12.95 17.15 31.40
C LYS A 11 -13.64 16.15 30.51
N ILE A 12 -13.29 16.14 29.22
CA ILE A 12 -13.80 15.17 28.26
C ILE A 12 -12.76 14.06 28.17
N PHE A 13 -13.17 12.83 28.43
CA PHE A 13 -12.34 11.64 28.18
C PHE A 13 -12.72 11.08 26.81
N THR A 14 -11.79 11.13 25.87
CA THR A 14 -11.88 10.36 24.64
C THR A 14 -11.25 8.98 24.89
N GLY A 15 -11.95 7.90 24.57
CA GLY A 15 -11.40 6.55 24.64
C GLY A 15 -10.16 6.40 23.73
N PRO A 16 -9.44 5.26 23.85
CA PRO A 16 -8.35 4.95 22.96
C PRO A 16 -8.87 4.86 21.52
N LEU A 17 -8.05 5.32 20.57
CA LEU A 17 -8.35 5.14 19.15
C LEU A 17 -8.28 3.65 18.80
N GLU A 18 -9.20 3.19 17.96
CA GLU A 18 -9.16 1.83 17.44
C GLU A 18 -7.87 1.62 16.61
N PRO A 19 -7.22 0.45 16.73
CA PRO A 19 -6.07 0.11 15.93
C PRO A 19 -6.41 0.14 14.45
N ALA A 20 -5.63 0.86 13.67
CA ALA A 20 -5.80 0.98 12.23
C ALA A 20 -4.45 1.08 11.52
N VAL A 21 -4.35 0.44 10.36
CA VAL A 21 -3.18 0.54 9.50
C VAL A 21 -3.60 0.49 8.04
N GLY A 22 -2.88 1.18 7.18
CA GLY A 22 -3.15 1.18 5.75
C GLY A 22 -2.03 1.83 4.96
N PHE A 23 -1.96 1.54 3.66
CA PHE A 23 -1.03 2.22 2.77
C PHE A 23 -1.49 3.66 2.53
N ALA A 24 -0.56 4.61 2.65
CA ALA A 24 -0.87 6.03 2.49
C ALA A 24 -1.07 6.44 1.02
N SER A 25 -0.58 5.64 0.07
CA SER A 25 -0.71 5.88 -1.36
C SER A 25 -0.94 4.60 -2.14
N GLN A 26 -1.60 4.75 -3.30
CA GLN A 26 -1.89 3.68 -4.24
C GLN A 26 -1.26 4.03 -5.59
N GLY A 27 -0.68 3.03 -6.29
CA GLY A 27 -0.11 3.22 -7.62
C GLY A 27 1.15 4.09 -7.65
N SER A 28 1.91 4.11 -6.56
CA SER A 28 3.15 4.88 -6.46
C SER A 28 4.19 4.34 -7.44
N VAL A 29 4.86 5.25 -8.14
CA VAL A 29 6.12 4.94 -8.81
C VAL A 29 7.23 5.21 -7.80
N LEU A 30 7.95 4.18 -7.42
CA LEU A 30 9.13 4.30 -6.58
C LEU A 30 10.35 4.33 -7.50
N PRO A 31 11.12 5.44 -7.53
CA PRO A 31 12.40 5.46 -8.20
C PRO A 31 13.28 4.33 -7.62
N ALA A 32 13.99 3.61 -8.50
CA ALA A 32 14.89 2.53 -8.06
C ALA A 32 16.04 3.05 -7.15
N ARG A 33 16.26 4.36 -7.16
CA ARG A 33 17.19 5.06 -6.27
C ARG A 33 16.46 6.23 -5.63
N GLU A 34 16.86 6.61 -4.40
CA GLU A 34 16.34 7.75 -3.63
C GLU A 34 14.85 7.66 -3.21
N SER A 35 14.23 6.47 -3.32
CA SER A 35 12.91 6.26 -2.75
C SER A 35 12.96 6.32 -1.22
N ARG A 36 12.00 6.99 -0.60
CA ARG A 36 11.81 6.92 0.86
C ARG A 36 11.16 5.61 1.31
N GLY A 37 10.82 4.74 0.37
CA GLY A 37 10.08 3.51 0.63
C GLY A 37 8.57 3.65 0.48
N LEU A 38 7.85 2.58 0.79
CA LEU A 38 6.39 2.51 0.67
C LEU A 38 5.72 3.11 1.91
N PRO A 39 4.93 4.19 1.78
CA PRO A 39 4.38 4.88 2.94
C PRO A 39 3.20 4.13 3.54
N VAL A 40 3.23 3.92 4.86
CA VAL A 40 2.19 3.29 5.68
C VAL A 40 1.76 4.23 6.78
N VAL A 41 0.46 4.38 6.96
CA VAL A 41 -0.14 5.12 8.08
C VAL A 41 -0.64 4.13 9.10
N SER A 42 -0.29 4.33 10.35
CA SER A 42 -0.74 3.49 11.47
C SER A 42 -1.24 4.32 12.65
N VAL A 43 -2.15 3.70 13.42
CA VAL A 43 -2.62 4.16 14.72
C VAL A 43 -2.70 2.93 15.62
N ASN A 44 -2.03 2.93 16.76
CA ASN A 44 -2.04 1.81 17.73
C ASN A 44 -1.69 0.44 17.11
N VAL A 45 -0.96 0.41 16.01
CA VAL A 45 -0.45 -0.81 15.35
C VAL A 45 1.07 -0.74 15.34
N PRO A 46 1.76 -1.50 16.22
CA PRO A 46 3.21 -1.43 16.33
C PRO A 46 3.96 -2.18 15.24
N GLU A 47 3.35 -3.24 14.69
CA GLU A 47 3.98 -4.13 13.72
C GLU A 47 2.97 -4.63 12.68
N VAL A 48 3.47 -4.89 11.49
CA VAL A 48 2.71 -5.48 10.37
C VAL A 48 3.51 -6.57 9.69
N ASP A 49 2.83 -7.60 9.21
CA ASP A 49 3.37 -8.57 8.27
C ASP A 49 3.03 -8.12 6.86
N VAL A 50 4.05 -8.05 6.00
CA VAL A 50 3.87 -7.61 4.61
C VAL A 50 4.47 -8.66 3.69
N GLU A 51 3.67 -9.07 2.71
CA GLU A 51 4.09 -9.92 1.62
C GLU A 51 4.11 -9.12 0.32
N PHE A 52 5.21 -9.22 -0.41
CA PHE A 52 5.42 -8.56 -1.68
C PHE A 52 5.39 -9.59 -2.80
N TYR A 53 4.62 -9.28 -3.81
CA TYR A 53 4.49 -10.07 -5.03
C TYR A 53 5.00 -9.26 -6.22
N ARG A 54 5.74 -9.90 -7.11
CA ARG A 54 6.10 -9.33 -8.39
C ARG A 54 5.14 -9.84 -9.45
N VAL A 55 4.43 -8.92 -10.10
CA VAL A 55 3.55 -9.27 -11.21
C VAL A 55 4.42 -9.69 -12.40
N ARG A 56 4.11 -10.85 -12.98
CA ARG A 56 4.81 -11.35 -14.17
C ARG A 56 4.57 -10.41 -15.34
N ASP A 57 5.61 -10.07 -16.08
CA ASP A 57 5.54 -9.07 -17.16
C ASP A 57 4.50 -9.42 -18.23
N SER A 58 4.31 -10.71 -18.54
CA SER A 58 3.27 -11.22 -19.44
C SER A 58 1.84 -11.04 -18.92
N GLU A 59 1.68 -10.90 -17.61
CA GLU A 59 0.37 -10.86 -16.94
C GLU A 59 -0.05 -9.46 -16.52
N VAL A 60 0.81 -8.44 -16.69
CA VAL A 60 0.55 -7.05 -16.26
C VAL A 60 -0.79 -6.52 -16.78
N ALA A 61 -1.09 -6.73 -18.06
CA ALA A 61 -2.33 -6.21 -18.65
C ALA A 61 -3.58 -6.88 -18.05
N LYS A 62 -3.54 -8.20 -17.84
CA LYS A 62 -4.62 -8.96 -17.23
C LYS A 62 -4.78 -8.61 -15.75
N PHE A 63 -3.65 -8.49 -15.03
CA PHE A 63 -3.64 -8.06 -13.64
C PHE A 63 -4.36 -6.72 -13.47
N PHE A 64 -4.04 -5.71 -14.31
CA PHE A 64 -4.72 -4.42 -14.24
C PHE A 64 -6.21 -4.50 -14.56
N ALA A 65 -6.61 -5.33 -15.52
CA ALA A 65 -8.02 -5.52 -15.83
C ALA A 65 -8.78 -6.10 -14.62
N GLU A 66 -8.21 -7.07 -13.92
CA GLU A 66 -8.80 -7.64 -12.70
C GLU A 66 -8.76 -6.62 -11.53
N TYR A 67 -7.64 -5.93 -11.34
CA TYR A 67 -7.50 -4.91 -10.31
C TYR A 67 -8.53 -3.78 -10.45
N GLN A 68 -8.82 -3.35 -11.67
CA GLN A 68 -9.85 -2.34 -11.94
C GLN A 68 -11.27 -2.89 -11.71
N ARG A 69 -11.52 -4.18 -11.99
CA ARG A 69 -12.82 -4.83 -11.87
C ARG A 69 -13.17 -5.13 -10.41
N GLY A 70 -12.23 -5.59 -9.63
CA GLY A 70 -12.41 -5.98 -8.22
C GLY A 70 -12.43 -4.82 -7.21
N GLY A 71 -12.14 -3.59 -7.65
CA GLY A 71 -11.99 -2.46 -6.74
C GLY A 71 -10.72 -2.53 -5.88
N ARG A 72 -10.47 -1.45 -5.13
CA ARG A 72 -9.25 -1.28 -4.32
C ARG A 72 -9.21 -2.11 -3.03
N ARG A 73 -10.24 -2.89 -2.72
CA ARG A 73 -10.37 -3.67 -1.49
C ARG A 73 -10.68 -5.12 -1.81
N SER A 74 -9.83 -6.02 -1.34
CA SER A 74 -10.09 -7.43 -1.04
C SER A 74 -10.70 -8.33 -2.12
N GLY A 75 -10.45 -8.11 -3.40
CA GLY A 75 -10.86 -9.05 -4.45
C GLY A 75 -9.79 -10.12 -4.78
N TRP A 76 -8.67 -10.15 -4.05
CA TRP A 76 -7.56 -11.06 -4.33
C TRP A 76 -7.50 -12.18 -3.30
N GLN A 77 -7.40 -13.41 -3.81
CA GLN A 77 -7.10 -14.57 -2.99
C GLN A 77 -5.58 -14.68 -2.81
N LEU A 78 -5.09 -14.49 -1.60
CA LEU A 78 -3.67 -14.59 -1.27
C LEU A 78 -3.27 -16.01 -0.85
N ASP A 79 -4.13 -16.70 -0.12
CA ASP A 79 -3.88 -18.03 0.43
C ASP A 79 -4.57 -19.15 -0.36
N GLN A 80 -4.00 -20.36 -0.32
CA GLN A 80 -4.54 -21.54 -1.03
C GLN A 80 -5.83 -22.09 -0.43
N GLY A 81 -6.24 -21.63 0.76
CA GLY A 81 -7.36 -22.20 1.53
C GLY A 81 -8.73 -21.60 1.26
N ASP A 82 -8.79 -20.47 0.57
CA ASP A 82 -10.04 -19.71 0.40
C ASP A 82 -10.67 -19.96 -0.98
N TYR A 83 -11.07 -21.20 -1.22
CA TYR A 83 -11.64 -21.65 -2.50
C TYR A 83 -13.06 -21.16 -2.79
N ASP A 84 -13.76 -20.54 -1.83
CA ASP A 84 -15.21 -20.29 -1.91
C ASP A 84 -15.60 -18.81 -2.01
N SER A 85 -14.65 -17.90 -2.11
CA SER A 85 -14.95 -16.46 -2.01
C SER A 85 -15.20 -15.76 -3.34
N GLY A 86 -15.03 -16.42 -4.47
CA GLY A 86 -15.12 -15.77 -5.80
C GLY A 86 -14.01 -14.75 -6.07
N ASN A 87 -12.98 -14.73 -5.21
CA ASN A 87 -11.85 -13.85 -5.35
C ASN A 87 -10.87 -14.36 -6.42
N THR A 88 -10.20 -13.44 -7.09
CA THR A 88 -9.21 -13.76 -8.11
C THR A 88 -7.90 -14.23 -7.47
N PRO A 89 -7.38 -15.44 -7.80
CA PRO A 89 -6.11 -15.90 -7.24
C PRO A 89 -4.94 -15.02 -7.69
N LEU A 90 -4.27 -14.35 -6.77
CA LEU A 90 -3.13 -13.48 -7.09
C LEU A 90 -1.96 -14.25 -7.72
N ARG A 91 -1.76 -15.51 -7.31
CA ARG A 91 -0.74 -16.43 -7.86
C ARG A 91 -0.84 -16.64 -9.37
N ASP A 92 -2.00 -16.43 -9.98
CA ASP A 92 -2.17 -16.56 -11.42
C ASP A 92 -1.49 -15.43 -12.19
N TYR A 93 -1.17 -14.32 -11.52
CA TYR A 93 -0.59 -13.13 -12.11
C TYR A 93 0.79 -12.76 -11.55
N ALA A 94 1.06 -13.13 -10.32
CA ALA A 94 2.22 -12.66 -9.58
C ALA A 94 2.86 -13.77 -8.74
N ASP A 95 4.14 -13.63 -8.49
CA ASP A 95 4.92 -14.53 -7.66
C ASP A 95 5.31 -13.82 -6.36
N SER A 96 5.15 -14.51 -5.21
CA SER A 96 5.64 -14.00 -3.93
C SER A 96 7.17 -13.94 -3.97
N VAL A 97 7.71 -12.77 -3.71
CA VAL A 97 9.17 -12.53 -3.80
C VAL A 97 9.80 -12.21 -2.46
N TYR A 98 9.03 -11.64 -1.52
CA TYR A 98 9.56 -11.29 -0.21
C TYR A 98 8.43 -11.21 0.83
N VAL A 99 8.69 -11.75 2.03
CA VAL A 99 7.78 -11.70 3.19
C VAL A 99 8.58 -11.26 4.40
N ASN A 100 8.10 -10.27 5.12
CA ASN A 100 8.74 -9.87 6.36
C ASN A 100 7.79 -9.13 7.30
N ARG A 101 8.18 -9.09 8.57
CA ARG A 101 7.57 -8.27 9.60
C ARG A 101 8.28 -6.93 9.69
N PHE A 102 7.50 -5.86 9.74
CA PHE A 102 7.99 -4.49 9.84
C PHE A 102 7.49 -3.83 11.11
N VAL A 103 8.41 -3.19 11.83
CA VAL A 103 8.11 -2.39 13.00
C VAL A 103 7.71 -0.98 12.55
N LEU A 104 6.50 -0.57 12.87
CA LEU A 104 5.99 0.77 12.56
C LEU A 104 6.26 1.75 13.70
N GLY A 105 6.32 1.24 14.94
CA GLY A 105 6.46 2.05 16.15
C GLY A 105 5.27 3.00 16.37
N GLY A 106 5.47 4.06 17.17
CA GLY A 106 4.48 5.09 17.44
C GLY A 106 4.06 5.14 18.91
N ALA A 107 3.60 6.30 19.35
CA ALA A 107 2.97 6.47 20.64
C ALA A 107 1.50 6.03 20.59
N GLN A 108 0.95 5.71 21.76
CA GLN A 108 -0.47 5.33 21.87
C GLN A 108 -1.36 6.50 21.43
N ASN A 109 -2.37 6.20 20.61
CA ASN A 109 -3.36 7.16 20.09
C ASN A 109 -2.76 8.25 19.16
N GLU A 110 -1.58 7.99 18.60
CA GLU A 110 -0.94 8.86 17.64
C GLU A 110 -1.01 8.26 16.24
N ARG A 111 -1.41 9.09 15.26
CA ARG A 111 -1.32 8.73 13.85
C ARG A 111 0.11 8.91 13.38
N ARG A 112 0.72 7.85 12.86
CA ARG A 112 2.09 7.84 12.38
C ARG A 112 2.17 7.50 10.91
N LEU A 113 3.06 8.16 10.20
CA LEU A 113 3.50 7.80 8.84
C LEU A 113 4.89 7.17 8.93
N THR A 114 4.98 5.91 8.51
CA THR A 114 6.24 5.16 8.43
C THR A 114 6.48 4.74 6.99
N HIS A 115 7.73 4.70 6.54
CA HIS A 115 8.07 4.23 5.20
C HIS A 115 8.72 2.84 5.31
N LEU A 116 8.11 1.85 4.66
CA LEU A 116 8.71 0.52 4.55
C LEU A 116 9.93 0.61 3.63
N PRO A 117 11.12 0.12 4.05
CA PRO A 117 12.37 0.33 3.34
C PRO A 117 12.51 -0.59 2.12
N VAL A 118 11.65 -0.44 1.13
CA VAL A 118 11.59 -1.26 -0.09
C VAL A 118 12.92 -1.20 -0.87
N GLN A 119 13.61 -0.06 -0.80
CA GLN A 119 14.90 0.15 -1.46
C GLN A 119 16.02 -0.73 -0.87
N ASP A 120 15.87 -1.22 0.35
CA ASP A 120 16.87 -2.03 1.05
C ASP A 120 16.64 -3.55 0.86
N ILE A 121 15.54 -3.92 0.18
CA ILE A 121 15.15 -5.30 -0.06
C ILE A 121 15.64 -5.71 -1.45
N ALA A 122 16.60 -6.65 -1.49
CA ALA A 122 17.25 -7.07 -2.73
C ALA A 122 16.27 -7.63 -3.78
N GLU A 123 15.26 -8.37 -3.33
CA GLU A 123 14.23 -8.99 -4.17
C GLU A 123 13.33 -7.97 -4.86
N LEU A 124 13.28 -6.74 -4.32
CA LEU A 124 12.45 -5.64 -4.84
C LEU A 124 13.26 -4.63 -5.67
N GLN A 125 14.51 -4.94 -6.05
CA GLN A 125 15.35 -4.00 -6.83
C GLN A 125 15.15 -4.11 -8.35
N GLN A 126 14.50 -5.14 -8.83
CA GLN A 126 14.24 -5.29 -10.25
C GLN A 126 13.10 -4.37 -10.71
N PRO A 127 13.26 -3.66 -11.83
CA PRO A 127 12.14 -2.93 -12.42
C PRO A 127 10.94 -3.82 -12.68
N GLY A 128 9.74 -3.31 -12.37
CA GLY A 128 8.51 -4.07 -12.55
C GLY A 128 7.34 -3.53 -11.75
N LEU A 129 6.20 -4.20 -11.91
CA LEU A 129 5.00 -3.96 -11.12
C LEU A 129 5.00 -4.90 -9.91
N TYR A 130 4.76 -4.31 -8.76
CA TYR A 130 4.67 -5.03 -7.49
C TYR A 130 3.30 -4.83 -6.84
N PHE A 131 2.89 -5.85 -6.13
CA PHE A 131 1.71 -5.85 -5.28
C PHE A 131 2.16 -6.15 -3.84
N ALA A 132 1.72 -5.34 -2.89
CA ALA A 132 1.97 -5.56 -1.48
C ALA A 132 0.67 -5.88 -0.77
N ALA A 133 0.68 -6.94 0.03
CA ALA A 133 -0.39 -7.30 0.96
C ALA A 133 0.11 -7.15 2.38
N MET A 134 -0.58 -6.37 3.20
CA MET A 134 -0.20 -6.05 4.57
C MET A 134 -1.28 -6.53 5.53
N LYS A 135 -0.87 -7.28 6.54
CA LYS A 135 -1.72 -7.74 7.65
C LYS A 135 -1.24 -7.16 8.97
N GLN A 136 -2.17 -6.82 9.86
CA GLN A 136 -1.83 -6.47 11.22
C GLN A 136 -1.41 -7.71 12.00
N VAL A 137 -0.28 -7.64 12.71
CA VAL A 137 0.21 -8.75 13.54
C VAL A 137 -0.79 -9.09 14.64
N GLY A 138 -1.05 -10.39 14.83
CA GLY A 138 -1.99 -10.89 15.84
C GLY A 138 -3.48 -10.85 15.43
N ARG A 139 -3.81 -10.34 14.25
CA ARG A 139 -5.13 -10.51 13.65
C ARG A 139 -5.14 -11.71 12.71
N PHE A 140 -6.10 -12.62 12.97
CA PHE A 140 -6.29 -13.84 12.18
C PHE A 140 -7.51 -13.73 11.25
N ASP A 141 -8.10 -12.54 11.15
CA ASP A 141 -9.13 -12.24 10.17
C ASP A 141 -8.53 -12.21 8.75
N SER A 142 -9.37 -12.42 7.76
CA SER A 142 -9.00 -12.36 6.35
C SER A 142 -8.78 -10.93 5.85
N GLU A 143 -8.86 -9.92 6.73
CA GLU A 143 -8.66 -8.53 6.35
C GLU A 143 -7.18 -8.22 6.14
N TYR A 144 -6.88 -7.67 4.98
CA TYR A 144 -5.56 -7.19 4.61
C TYR A 144 -5.68 -5.90 3.79
N GLU A 145 -4.67 -5.05 3.93
CA GLU A 145 -4.54 -3.85 3.12
C GLU A 145 -3.62 -4.12 1.93
N THR A 146 -3.95 -3.58 0.77
CA THR A 146 -3.17 -3.79 -0.44
C THR A 146 -2.68 -2.49 -1.05
N ALA A 147 -1.54 -2.55 -1.71
CA ALA A 147 -1.05 -1.49 -2.57
C ALA A 147 -0.37 -2.06 -3.80
N ILE A 148 -0.47 -1.35 -4.92
CA ILE A 148 0.38 -1.57 -6.08
C ILE A 148 1.42 -0.47 -6.16
N PHE A 149 2.62 -0.81 -6.62
CA PHE A 149 3.67 0.15 -6.88
C PHE A 149 4.58 -0.33 -8.00
N PHE A 150 5.24 0.63 -8.65
CA PHE A 150 6.22 0.35 -9.70
C PHE A 150 7.61 0.65 -9.19
N ILE A 151 8.54 -0.22 -9.49
CA ILE A 151 9.96 0.09 -9.42
C ILE A 151 10.43 0.34 -10.83
N SER A 152 10.88 1.56 -11.10
CA SER A 152 11.27 1.98 -12.44
C SER A 152 12.31 3.09 -12.38
N ASP A 153 13.20 3.09 -13.33
CA ASP A 153 14.12 4.19 -13.61
C ASP A 153 13.68 5.03 -14.82
N ILE A 154 12.45 4.80 -15.28
CA ILE A 154 11.83 5.53 -16.39
C ILE A 154 10.64 6.34 -15.87
N GLY A 155 10.72 7.65 -16.04
CA GLY A 155 9.58 8.56 -15.90
C GLY A 155 8.77 8.63 -17.18
N LEU A 156 7.45 8.59 -17.07
CA LEU A 156 6.53 8.75 -18.19
C LEU A 156 5.64 9.96 -17.96
N HIS A 157 5.65 10.90 -18.87
CA HIS A 157 4.74 12.03 -18.92
C HIS A 157 3.82 11.93 -20.13
N VAL A 158 2.50 11.92 -19.91
CA VAL A 158 1.51 11.79 -20.98
C VAL A 158 0.60 13.01 -21.02
N ARG A 159 0.41 13.57 -22.21
CA ARG A 159 -0.58 14.63 -22.47
C ARG A 159 -1.56 14.15 -23.53
N ALA A 160 -2.84 14.11 -23.17
CA ALA A 160 -3.92 13.76 -24.09
C ALA A 160 -4.60 15.04 -24.60
N TYR A 161 -4.79 15.13 -25.91
CA TYR A 161 -5.56 16.15 -26.62
C TYR A 161 -6.75 15.48 -27.32
N LYS A 162 -7.63 16.26 -27.94
CA LYS A 162 -8.81 15.69 -28.61
C LYS A 162 -8.47 14.69 -29.73
N ASP A 163 -7.35 14.93 -30.45
CA ASP A 163 -6.96 14.23 -31.67
C ASP A 163 -5.63 13.48 -31.57
N ARG A 164 -4.91 13.64 -30.45
CA ARG A 164 -3.57 13.05 -30.29
C ARG A 164 -3.15 12.88 -28.84
N ILE A 165 -2.21 11.99 -28.64
CA ILE A 165 -1.55 11.76 -27.34
C ILE A 165 -0.05 11.97 -27.53
N TYR A 166 0.54 12.77 -26.66
CA TYR A 166 2.00 12.91 -26.55
C TYR A 166 2.46 12.14 -25.32
N ALA A 167 3.40 11.23 -25.53
CA ALA A 167 4.08 10.51 -24.47
C ALA A 167 5.56 10.89 -24.50
N HIS A 168 6.07 11.35 -23.37
CA HIS A 168 7.48 11.67 -23.17
C HIS A 168 8.04 10.78 -22.10
N THR A 169 9.15 10.11 -22.39
CA THR A 169 9.87 9.27 -21.44
C THR A 169 11.20 9.93 -21.07
N ALA A 170 11.56 9.88 -19.81
CA ALA A 170 12.84 10.38 -19.31
C ALA A 170 13.46 9.34 -18.36
N SER A 171 14.80 9.25 -18.35
CA SER A 171 15.51 8.47 -17.35
C SER A 171 15.39 9.16 -15.99
N LEU A 172 15.07 8.38 -14.95
CA LEU A 172 15.14 8.78 -13.55
C LEU A 172 16.51 8.48 -12.94
N LYS A 173 17.43 7.92 -13.74
CA LYS A 173 18.83 7.77 -13.36
C LYS A 173 19.52 9.10 -13.56
N THR A 174 19.91 9.74 -12.50
CA THR A 174 20.81 10.90 -12.48
C THR A 174 22.24 10.45 -12.40
#